data_53005b354737ab646c046c978ac989b3
#
_entry.id   53005b354737ab646c046c978ac989b3
#
_cell.length_a   1.000
_cell.length_b   1.000
_cell.length_c   1.000
_cell.angle_alpha   90.00
_cell.angle_beta   90.00
_cell.angle_gamma   90.00
#
_symmetry.space_group_name_H-M   'P 1'
#
loop_
_entity.id
_entity.type
_entity.pdbx_description
1 polymer ?
#
loop_
_entity_poly.entity_id
_entity_poly.type
_entity_poly.pdbx_seq_one_letter_code
_entity_poly.pdbx_strand_id
1 'polypeptide(L)'
;MIATDAGPKVIEFNARFGDPETQVVLPRLTSDLAQVIDDILNDQEPELVWSDQASVGVVLAAEGYPNAYQKGMPTPSFNDQVTIYYAGVVDDQGEIRASGGRVLLVEAEAETIEAAQTKVYQALDHAKTEGYFYRKDIGAKSLK
;
A
#
# COMPACT_ATOMS: atom_id res chain seq x y z
N MET A 1 -18.43 0.37 5.79
CA MET A 1 -19.62 0.84 6.56
C MET A 1 -19.17 1.89 7.56
N ILE A 2 -20.07 2.80 7.95
CA ILE A 2 -19.86 3.78 9.02
C ILE A 2 -20.95 3.62 10.09
N ALA A 3 -20.57 3.67 11.36
CA ALA A 3 -21.52 3.69 12.47
C ALA A 3 -22.07 5.12 12.64
N THR A 4 -23.40 5.24 12.74
CA THR A 4 -24.10 6.51 13.00
C THR A 4 -25.12 6.30 14.11
N ASP A 5 -25.65 7.39 14.68
CA ASP A 5 -26.71 7.35 15.69
C ASP A 5 -27.99 6.65 15.17
N ALA A 6 -28.20 6.64 13.86
CA ALA A 6 -29.31 5.95 13.17
C ALA A 6 -28.93 4.51 12.74
N GLY A 7 -27.88 3.91 13.31
CA GLY A 7 -27.36 2.59 12.98
C GLY A 7 -26.31 2.60 11.88
N PRO A 8 -25.79 1.42 11.47
CA PRO A 8 -24.75 1.29 10.46
C PRO A 8 -25.26 1.68 9.09
N LYS A 9 -24.45 2.48 8.37
CA LYS A 9 -24.72 2.89 6.99
C LYS A 9 -23.63 2.35 6.07
N VAL A 10 -24.02 1.90 4.88
CA VAL A 10 -23.10 1.46 3.84
C VAL A 10 -22.53 2.70 3.13
N ILE A 11 -21.21 2.77 2.99
CA ILE A 11 -20.52 3.79 2.20
C ILE A 11 -20.29 3.25 0.80
N GLU A 12 -19.71 2.04 0.70
CA GLU A 12 -19.42 1.37 -0.57
C GLU A 12 -19.35 -0.15 -0.38
N PHE A 13 -19.42 -0.88 -1.49
CA PHE A 13 -19.13 -2.30 -1.56
C PHE A 13 -17.79 -2.52 -2.26
N ASN A 14 -16.77 -3.02 -1.52
CA ASN A 14 -15.50 -3.44 -2.09
C ASN A 14 -15.58 -4.91 -2.50
N ALA A 15 -15.93 -5.16 -3.77
CA ALA A 15 -16.02 -6.51 -4.35
C ALA A 15 -14.77 -6.88 -5.19
N ARG A 16 -13.63 -6.31 -4.86
CA ARG A 16 -12.31 -6.53 -5.48
C ARG A 16 -11.23 -6.33 -4.43
N PHE A 17 -9.99 -6.68 -4.76
CA PHE A 17 -8.85 -6.34 -3.92
C PHE A 17 -8.77 -4.83 -3.68
N GLY A 18 -8.65 -4.43 -2.40
CA GLY A 18 -8.57 -3.03 -2.03
C GLY A 18 -7.22 -2.41 -2.43
N ASP A 19 -7.22 -1.12 -2.70
CA ASP A 19 -6.02 -0.32 -2.91
C ASP A 19 -6.10 0.89 -1.97
N PRO A 20 -5.23 0.97 -0.96
CA PRO A 20 -3.91 0.33 -0.83
C PRO A 20 -3.86 -0.94 0.07
N GLU A 21 -4.97 -1.57 0.44
CA GLU A 21 -4.99 -2.68 1.41
C GLU A 21 -4.27 -3.92 0.90
N THR A 22 -4.42 -4.25 -0.38
CA THR A 22 -3.83 -5.46 -0.99
C THR A 22 -2.31 -5.50 -0.82
N GLN A 23 -1.65 -4.36 -0.97
CA GLN A 23 -0.20 -4.22 -0.90
C GLN A 23 0.38 -4.42 0.50
N VAL A 24 -0.45 -4.45 1.55
CA VAL A 24 -0.03 -4.72 2.93
C VAL A 24 -0.61 -6.03 3.48
N VAL A 25 -1.55 -6.65 2.78
CA VAL A 25 -2.15 -7.92 3.18
C VAL A 25 -1.49 -9.08 2.45
N LEU A 26 -1.41 -9.04 1.11
CA LEU A 26 -0.88 -10.13 0.32
C LEU A 26 0.61 -10.45 0.54
N PRO A 27 1.52 -9.51 0.83
CA PRO A 27 2.90 -9.85 1.17
C PRO A 27 3.01 -10.84 2.33
N ARG A 28 2.07 -10.77 3.28
CA ARG A 28 2.02 -11.67 4.43
C ARG A 28 1.47 -13.07 4.10
N LEU A 29 0.84 -13.27 2.95
CA LEU A 29 0.38 -14.59 2.52
C LEU A 29 1.58 -15.39 2.00
N THR A 30 1.93 -16.48 2.69
CA THR A 30 3.04 -17.37 2.29
C THR A 30 2.58 -18.53 1.43
N SER A 31 1.27 -18.83 1.41
CA SER A 31 0.68 -19.77 0.45
C SER A 31 0.73 -19.20 -0.97
N ASP A 32 0.85 -20.06 -1.97
CA ASP A 32 0.75 -19.67 -3.37
C ASP A 32 -0.67 -19.18 -3.67
N LEU A 33 -0.83 -17.89 -3.96
CA LEU A 33 -2.14 -17.29 -4.25
C LEU A 33 -2.82 -17.91 -5.47
N ALA A 34 -2.05 -18.35 -6.48
CA ALA A 34 -2.61 -19.00 -7.65
C ALA A 34 -3.21 -20.37 -7.30
N GLN A 35 -2.53 -21.13 -6.44
CA GLN A 35 -3.05 -22.40 -5.92
C GLN A 35 -4.30 -22.18 -5.06
N VAL A 36 -4.28 -21.16 -4.18
CA VAL A 36 -5.47 -20.79 -3.37
C VAL A 36 -6.69 -20.51 -4.25
N ILE A 37 -6.49 -19.77 -5.34
CA ILE A 37 -7.57 -19.46 -6.30
C ILE A 37 -8.04 -20.73 -7.03
N ASP A 38 -7.11 -21.58 -7.45
CA ASP A 38 -7.43 -22.83 -8.15
C ASP A 38 -8.23 -23.78 -7.25
N ASP A 39 -7.84 -23.93 -5.99
CA ASP A 39 -8.56 -24.73 -5.00
C ASP A 39 -10.00 -24.25 -4.82
N ILE A 40 -10.20 -22.92 -4.66
CA ILE A 40 -11.53 -22.32 -4.53
C ILE A 40 -12.39 -22.59 -5.78
N LEU A 41 -11.80 -22.44 -6.97
CA LEU A 41 -12.53 -22.67 -8.24
C LEU A 41 -12.92 -24.13 -8.46
N ASN A 42 -12.22 -25.06 -7.80
CA ASN A 42 -12.49 -26.49 -7.85
C ASN A 42 -13.27 -27.01 -6.61
N ASP A 43 -13.90 -26.11 -5.84
CA ASP A 43 -14.64 -26.43 -4.60
C ASP A 43 -13.78 -27.18 -3.57
N GLN A 44 -12.47 -26.92 -3.53
CA GLN A 44 -11.53 -27.41 -2.54
C GLN A 44 -11.29 -26.37 -1.46
N GLU A 45 -11.00 -26.80 -0.24
CA GLU A 45 -10.62 -25.91 0.84
C GLU A 45 -9.14 -25.52 0.71
N PRO A 46 -8.81 -24.23 0.46
CA PRO A 46 -7.43 -23.83 0.28
C PRO A 46 -6.66 -23.78 1.60
N GLU A 47 -5.39 -24.12 1.56
CA GLU A 47 -4.48 -23.92 2.69
C GLU A 47 -3.99 -22.48 2.71
N LEU A 48 -4.37 -21.72 3.75
CA LEU A 48 -3.96 -20.33 3.96
C LEU A 48 -2.93 -20.24 5.08
N VAL A 49 -1.67 -20.06 4.69
CA VAL A 49 -0.56 -19.85 5.63
C VAL A 49 -0.11 -18.40 5.56
N TRP A 50 -0.02 -17.75 6.72
CA TRP A 50 0.33 -16.34 6.84
C TRP A 50 1.65 -16.18 7.59
N SER A 51 2.44 -15.19 7.17
CA SER A 51 3.63 -14.72 7.90
C SER A 51 3.22 -14.10 9.24
N ASP A 52 4.03 -14.34 10.27
CA ASP A 52 3.89 -13.67 11.58
C ASP A 52 4.39 -12.21 11.57
N GLN A 53 5.00 -11.78 10.47
CA GLN A 53 5.49 -10.41 10.32
C GLN A 53 4.32 -9.40 10.27
N ALA A 54 4.54 -8.22 10.80
CA ALA A 54 3.68 -7.07 10.58
C ALA A 54 4.08 -6.36 9.28
N SER A 55 3.10 -5.84 8.53
CA SER A 55 3.33 -5.03 7.33
C SER A 55 2.75 -3.63 7.51
N VAL A 56 3.48 -2.62 7.07
CA VAL A 56 3.04 -1.22 7.03
C VAL A 56 3.31 -0.65 5.65
N GLY A 57 2.29 -0.03 5.04
CA GLY A 57 2.41 0.63 3.75
C GLY A 57 1.96 2.09 3.82
N VAL A 58 2.73 2.97 3.20
CA VAL A 58 2.46 4.41 3.12
C VAL A 58 2.37 4.85 1.66
N VAL A 59 1.22 5.42 1.29
CA VAL A 59 1.00 5.95 -0.06
C VAL A 59 1.73 7.27 -0.23
N LEU A 60 2.50 7.38 -1.30
CA LEU A 60 3.07 8.63 -1.80
C LEU A 60 2.15 9.17 -2.89
N ALA A 61 1.58 10.35 -2.65
CA ALA A 61 0.65 11.02 -3.54
C ALA A 61 1.28 12.27 -4.16
N ALA A 62 0.87 12.61 -5.38
CA ALA A 62 1.27 13.85 -6.03
C ALA A 62 0.71 15.06 -5.27
N GLU A 63 1.51 16.11 -5.12
CA GLU A 63 1.11 17.33 -4.43
C GLU A 63 -0.15 17.94 -5.07
N GLY A 64 -1.11 18.31 -4.23
CA GLY A 64 -2.42 18.80 -4.64
C GLY A 64 -3.53 17.75 -4.72
N TYR A 65 -3.21 16.44 -4.72
CA TYR A 65 -4.21 15.39 -4.68
C TYR A 65 -5.08 15.48 -3.39
N PRO A 66 -6.42 15.26 -3.44
CA PRO A 66 -7.24 14.73 -4.55
C PRO A 66 -7.74 15.79 -5.55
N ASN A 67 -7.38 17.04 -5.40
CA ASN A 67 -7.76 18.11 -6.31
C ASN A 67 -6.85 18.14 -7.56
N ALA A 68 -6.51 19.34 -8.05
CA ALA A 68 -5.55 19.47 -9.15
C ALA A 68 -4.14 19.13 -8.65
N TYR A 69 -3.50 18.14 -9.26
CA TYR A 69 -2.16 17.67 -8.90
C TYR A 69 -1.20 17.66 -10.09
N GLN A 70 0.08 17.71 -9.80
CA GLN A 70 1.15 17.67 -10.80
C GLN A 70 1.30 16.26 -11.38
N LYS A 71 1.75 16.20 -12.62
CA LYS A 71 2.11 14.95 -13.33
C LYS A 71 3.49 15.10 -13.97
N GLY A 72 4.08 13.97 -14.34
CA GLY A 72 5.36 13.95 -15.04
C GLY A 72 6.59 14.04 -14.15
N MET A 73 6.43 14.15 -12.80
CA MET A 73 7.57 14.11 -11.89
C MET A 73 8.20 12.71 -11.89
N PRO A 74 9.54 12.59 -11.86
CA PRO A 74 10.20 11.30 -11.68
C PRO A 74 9.85 10.70 -10.33
N THR A 75 9.65 9.38 -10.27
CA THR A 75 9.41 8.71 -8.98
C THR A 75 10.70 8.68 -8.15
N PRO A 76 10.59 8.85 -6.81
CA PRO A 76 11.74 8.70 -5.93
C PRO A 76 12.35 7.30 -6.00
N SER A 77 13.66 7.20 -5.80
CA SER A 77 14.36 5.94 -5.62
C SER A 77 14.43 5.59 -4.14
N PHE A 78 14.26 4.32 -3.83
CA PHE A 78 14.32 3.77 -2.48
C PHE A 78 15.40 2.69 -2.38
N ASN A 79 15.80 2.36 -1.15
CA ASN A 79 16.70 1.25 -0.89
C ASN A 79 15.95 -0.10 -0.92
N ASP A 80 16.66 -1.19 -0.80
CA ASP A 80 16.18 -2.56 -0.83
C ASP A 80 15.50 -3.04 0.48
N GLN A 81 15.36 -2.16 1.48
CA GLN A 81 14.69 -2.45 2.74
C GLN A 81 13.16 -2.28 2.67
N VAL A 82 12.66 -1.75 1.58
CA VAL A 82 11.25 -1.51 1.33
C VAL A 82 10.82 -2.02 -0.03
N THR A 83 9.57 -2.43 -0.12
CA THR A 83 8.94 -2.82 -1.38
C THR A 83 8.16 -1.65 -1.96
N ILE A 84 8.26 -1.44 -3.27
CA ILE A 84 7.57 -0.37 -3.97
C ILE A 84 6.48 -0.95 -4.87
N TYR A 85 5.25 -0.52 -4.62
CA TYR A 85 4.10 -0.85 -5.46
C TYR A 85 3.69 0.39 -6.25
N TYR A 86 3.95 0.36 -7.55
CA TYR A 86 3.57 1.44 -8.47
C TYR A 86 2.06 1.42 -8.73
N ALA A 87 1.44 2.62 -8.76
CA ALA A 87 0.03 2.83 -9.03
C ALA A 87 -0.17 3.81 -10.20
N GLY A 88 -0.26 5.10 -9.93
CA GLY A 88 -0.43 6.13 -10.94
C GLY A 88 0.89 6.55 -11.58
N VAL A 89 1.53 5.66 -12.34
CA VAL A 89 2.80 5.92 -13.01
C VAL A 89 2.75 5.57 -14.49
N VAL A 90 3.72 6.06 -15.24
CA VAL A 90 3.98 5.73 -16.65
C VAL A 90 5.49 5.56 -16.83
N ASP A 91 5.89 4.63 -17.69
CA ASP A 91 7.26 4.53 -18.17
C ASP A 91 7.47 5.54 -19.30
N ASP A 92 8.38 6.49 -19.10
CA ASP A 92 8.79 7.48 -20.06
C ASP A 92 10.27 7.23 -20.42
N GLN A 93 10.48 6.43 -21.45
CA GLN A 93 11.80 6.07 -21.98
C GLN A 93 12.75 5.43 -20.91
N GLY A 94 12.20 4.60 -20.05
CA GLY A 94 12.93 3.93 -18.98
C GLY A 94 12.99 4.70 -17.66
N GLU A 95 12.37 5.87 -17.59
CA GLU A 95 12.18 6.62 -16.34
C GLU A 95 10.72 6.54 -15.89
N ILE A 96 10.49 6.05 -14.69
CA ILE A 96 9.14 5.95 -14.12
C ILE A 96 8.69 7.31 -13.61
N ARG A 97 7.58 7.82 -14.15
CA ARG A 97 7.04 9.15 -13.84
C ARG A 97 5.61 9.09 -13.33
N ALA A 98 5.26 10.03 -12.47
CA ALA A 98 3.90 10.18 -11.96
C ALA A 98 2.92 10.54 -13.07
N SER A 99 1.83 9.79 -13.20
CA SER A 99 0.71 10.02 -14.13
C SER A 99 -0.63 10.14 -13.43
N GLY A 100 -0.74 9.65 -12.19
CA GLY A 100 -1.94 9.70 -11.35
C GLY A 100 -1.72 10.43 -10.02
N GLY A 101 -2.79 10.58 -9.24
CA GLY A 101 -2.74 11.27 -7.95
C GLY A 101 -2.10 10.43 -6.85
N ARG A 102 -2.50 9.16 -6.69
CA ARG A 102 -1.77 8.18 -5.87
C ARG A 102 -0.72 7.52 -6.76
N VAL A 103 0.55 7.75 -6.47
CA VAL A 103 1.64 7.46 -7.40
C VAL A 103 2.26 6.10 -7.10
N LEU A 104 2.58 5.84 -5.85
CA LEU A 104 3.13 4.57 -5.40
C LEU A 104 2.84 4.35 -3.92
N LEU A 105 3.04 3.13 -3.46
CA LEU A 105 3.03 2.77 -2.05
C LEU A 105 4.40 2.21 -1.68
N VAL A 106 4.94 2.70 -0.56
CA VAL A 106 6.17 2.19 0.06
C VAL A 106 5.76 1.27 1.20
N GLU A 107 6.17 0.02 1.16
CA GLU A 107 5.80 -1.02 2.12
C GLU A 107 7.04 -1.64 2.75
N ALA A 108 6.92 -2.05 4.02
CA ALA A 108 7.91 -2.87 4.70
C ALA A 108 7.26 -3.86 5.66
N GLU A 109 7.89 -5.04 5.75
CA GLU A 109 7.59 -6.03 6.78
C GLU A 109 8.63 -6.01 7.89
N ALA A 110 8.19 -6.30 9.12
CA ALA A 110 9.03 -6.49 10.29
C ALA A 110 8.30 -7.30 11.37
N GLU A 111 9.01 -7.69 12.43
CA GLU A 111 8.44 -8.45 13.56
C GLU A 111 7.29 -7.69 14.27
N THR A 112 7.32 -6.36 14.25
CA THR A 112 6.29 -5.51 14.87
C THR A 112 5.85 -4.39 13.95
N ILE A 113 4.63 -3.87 14.18
CA ILE A 113 4.11 -2.71 13.45
C ILE A 113 5.03 -1.50 13.62
N GLU A 114 5.59 -1.27 14.82
CA GLU A 114 6.51 -0.18 15.09
C GLU A 114 7.79 -0.28 14.25
N ALA A 115 8.37 -1.48 14.16
CA ALA A 115 9.57 -1.72 13.37
C ALA A 115 9.29 -1.57 11.85
N ALA A 116 8.17 -2.10 11.35
CA ALA A 116 7.74 -1.93 9.96
C ALA A 116 7.49 -0.45 9.63
N GLN A 117 6.76 0.26 10.51
CA GLN A 117 6.52 1.70 10.38
C GLN A 117 7.83 2.50 10.32
N THR A 118 8.77 2.20 11.21
CA THR A 118 10.08 2.85 11.25
C THR A 118 10.83 2.68 9.94
N LYS A 119 10.87 1.47 9.38
CA LYS A 119 11.52 1.20 8.08
C LYS A 119 10.92 2.04 6.96
N VAL A 120 9.60 2.06 6.84
CA VAL A 120 8.91 2.83 5.78
C VAL A 120 9.19 4.32 5.89
N TYR A 121 9.06 4.90 7.10
CA TYR A 121 9.29 6.34 7.26
C TYR A 121 10.75 6.73 7.11
N GLN A 122 11.71 5.90 7.53
CA GLN A 122 13.12 6.12 7.25
C GLN A 122 13.41 6.13 5.75
N ALA A 123 12.83 5.21 4.98
CA ALA A 123 12.97 5.18 3.53
C ALA A 123 12.38 6.44 2.87
N LEU A 124 11.19 6.88 3.30
CA LEU A 124 10.54 8.09 2.80
C LEU A 124 11.32 9.38 3.16
N ASP A 125 11.88 9.47 4.37
CA ASP A 125 12.65 10.64 4.82
C ASP A 125 14.01 10.77 4.10
N HIS A 126 14.58 9.64 3.64
CA HIS A 126 15.83 9.64 2.87
C HIS A 126 15.60 9.83 1.36
N ALA A 127 14.40 9.58 0.88
CA ALA A 127 14.07 9.71 -0.53
C ALA A 127 13.82 11.19 -0.92
N LYS A 128 14.10 11.52 -2.18
CA LYS A 128 13.76 12.83 -2.75
C LYS A 128 12.28 12.84 -3.11
N THR A 129 11.43 13.34 -2.22
CA THR A 129 9.98 13.35 -2.38
C THR A 129 9.44 14.72 -2.81
N GLU A 130 10.25 15.56 -3.48
CA GLU A 130 9.81 16.86 -4.01
C GLU A 130 8.64 16.69 -5.00
N GLY A 131 7.57 17.46 -4.81
CA GLY A 131 6.34 17.34 -5.59
C GLY A 131 5.40 16.22 -5.14
N TYR A 132 5.72 15.57 -4.03
CA TYR A 132 4.91 14.52 -3.42
C TYR A 132 4.63 14.81 -1.95
N PHE A 133 3.57 14.17 -1.44
CA PHE A 133 3.27 14.18 -0.02
C PHE A 133 2.80 12.80 0.45
N TYR A 134 2.90 12.55 1.75
CA TYR A 134 2.41 11.35 2.41
C TYR A 134 1.96 11.65 3.83
N ARG A 135 1.09 10.80 4.37
CA ARG A 135 0.64 10.90 5.76
C ARG A 135 1.73 10.39 6.70
N LYS A 136 1.95 11.13 7.80
CA LYS A 136 2.96 10.81 8.81
C LYS A 136 2.43 10.00 10.01
N ASP A 137 1.15 9.62 9.98
CA ASP A 137 0.45 8.98 11.10
C ASP A 137 -0.06 7.57 10.79
N ILE A 138 0.35 6.97 9.64
CA ILE A 138 -0.03 5.62 9.28
C ILE A 138 0.55 4.62 10.29
N GLY A 139 -0.29 3.71 10.80
CA GLY A 139 0.08 2.74 11.84
C GLY A 139 0.05 3.29 13.27
N ALA A 140 0.04 4.61 13.50
CA ALA A 140 0.15 5.20 14.84
C ALA A 140 -1.00 4.81 15.79
N LYS A 141 -2.19 4.48 15.29
CA LYS A 141 -3.32 4.03 16.10
C LYS A 141 -3.11 2.63 16.69
N SER A 142 -2.32 1.80 16.04
CA SER A 142 -2.02 0.43 16.46
C SER A 142 -0.87 0.35 17.47
N LEU A 143 -0.22 1.47 17.75
CA LEU A 143 0.89 1.59 18.71
C LEU A 143 0.46 2.15 20.07
N LYS A 144 -0.86 2.31 20.32
CA LYS A 144 -1.43 2.83 21.56
C LYS A 144 -1.96 1.73 22.45
#